data_a981cbd071550cdd8711ee4b2ed2baa2
#
_entry.id   a981cbd071550cdd8711ee4b2ed2baa2
#
_cell.length_a   1.000
_cell.length_b   1.000
_cell.length_c   1.000
_cell.angle_alpha   90.00
_cell.angle_beta   90.00
_cell.angle_gamma   90.00
#
_symmetry.space_group_name_H-M   'P 1'
#
loop_
_entity.id
_entity.type
_entity.pdbx_description
1 polymer ?
#
loop_
_entity_poly.entity_id
_entity_poly.type
_entity_poly.pdbx_seq_one_letter_code
_entity_poly.pdbx_strand_id
1 'polypeptide(L)'
;MRMNRLKNTICYLCGPMDRVADGGVGWRRYLAPILKGVGVGVLDPSDKTTNFAIADDSFGSTVNNLKTGGDFDEVKSMMRDIAAIDLRMVDIAHFVVMYMDIGSHMCGSYHEAFVSIQQKKPLLIVCKQGKENVPNWLFGVMPHEHMFSTFDELISYLDDVDSGWDEEHYNRWRFFDFEKIYK
;
A
#
# COMPACT_ATOMS: atom_id res chain seq x y z
N MET A 1 -17.48 10.85 21.72
CA MET A 1 -17.47 9.38 21.59
C MET A 1 -16.66 9.06 20.34
N ARG A 2 -15.56 8.31 20.44
CA ARG A 2 -14.75 7.95 19.25
C ARG A 2 -15.60 7.09 18.34
N MET A 3 -15.72 7.43 17.04
CA MET A 3 -16.67 6.75 16.15
C MET A 3 -16.16 5.40 15.63
N ASN A 4 -14.85 5.11 15.76
CA ASN A 4 -14.19 3.89 15.31
C ASN A 4 -14.52 3.55 13.83
N ARG A 5 -14.43 4.55 12.96
CA ARG A 5 -14.82 4.42 11.53
C ARG A 5 -13.92 3.46 10.74
N LEU A 6 -12.67 3.29 11.15
CA LEU A 6 -11.74 2.38 10.48
C LEU A 6 -11.90 0.92 10.89
N LYS A 7 -12.64 0.66 11.98
CA LYS A 7 -12.85 -0.71 12.47
C LYS A 7 -13.52 -1.58 11.40
N ASN A 8 -13.00 -2.80 11.21
CA ASN A 8 -13.42 -3.77 10.20
C ASN A 8 -13.14 -3.36 8.73
N THR A 9 -12.42 -2.27 8.50
CA THR A 9 -11.87 -2.01 7.16
C THR A 9 -10.63 -2.86 6.91
N ILE A 10 -10.20 -2.92 5.66
CA ILE A 10 -9.02 -3.66 5.22
C ILE A 10 -8.07 -2.68 4.52
N CYS A 11 -6.82 -2.64 4.97
CA CYS A 11 -5.74 -1.86 4.39
C CYS A 11 -4.76 -2.77 3.63
N TYR A 12 -4.36 -2.38 2.42
CA TYR A 12 -3.24 -2.98 1.71
C TYR A 12 -1.98 -2.13 1.88
N LEU A 13 -0.86 -2.76 2.21
CA LEU A 13 0.44 -2.10 2.42
C LEU A 13 1.29 -2.21 1.15
N CYS A 14 1.18 -1.20 0.29
CA CYS A 14 1.90 -1.05 -0.96
C CYS A 14 3.29 -0.42 -0.75
N GLY A 15 4.31 -0.88 -1.46
CA GLY A 15 5.64 -0.26 -1.39
C GLY A 15 6.74 -1.15 -1.96
N PRO A 16 7.95 -0.59 -2.18
CA PRO A 16 9.02 -1.31 -2.83
C PRO A 16 9.45 -2.54 -2.02
N MET A 17 9.70 -3.62 -2.71
CA MET A 17 10.25 -4.86 -2.19
C MET A 17 11.47 -5.30 -3.01
N ASP A 18 11.42 -5.13 -4.33
CA ASP A 18 12.54 -5.45 -5.23
C ASP A 18 13.71 -4.49 -5.00
N ARG A 19 14.91 -5.04 -4.83
CA ARG A 19 16.17 -4.30 -4.62
C ARG A 19 16.20 -3.40 -3.37
N VAL A 20 15.39 -3.71 -2.38
CA VAL A 20 15.42 -3.07 -1.05
C VAL A 20 16.07 -4.02 -0.07
N ALA A 21 17.02 -3.53 0.74
CA ALA A 21 17.88 -4.36 1.58
C ALA A 21 17.13 -5.24 2.59
N ASP A 22 15.98 -4.79 3.08
CA ASP A 22 15.11 -5.53 4.00
C ASP A 22 13.86 -6.12 3.32
N GLY A 23 13.83 -6.16 1.98
CA GLY A 23 12.65 -6.58 1.23
C GLY A 23 11.40 -5.72 1.48
N GLY A 24 11.58 -4.52 2.05
CA GLY A 24 10.49 -3.61 2.40
C GLY A 24 9.70 -4.03 3.64
N VAL A 25 10.23 -4.94 4.46
CA VAL A 25 9.53 -5.50 5.62
C VAL A 25 9.50 -4.54 6.82
N GLY A 26 10.54 -3.73 7.01
CA GLY A 26 10.71 -2.92 8.22
C GLY A 26 9.56 -1.95 8.48
N TRP A 27 9.18 -1.14 7.50
CA TRP A 27 8.10 -0.19 7.65
C TRP A 27 6.71 -0.87 7.81
N ARG A 28 6.52 -2.05 7.17
CA ARG A 28 5.29 -2.83 7.31
C ARG A 28 5.13 -3.38 8.72
N ARG A 29 6.22 -3.90 9.31
CA ARG A 29 6.25 -4.35 10.72
C ARG A 29 5.99 -3.23 11.71
N TYR A 30 6.36 -1.99 11.37
CA TYR A 30 6.05 -0.83 12.19
C TYR A 30 4.56 -0.46 12.10
N LEU A 31 4.01 -0.33 10.90
CA LEU A 31 2.66 0.20 10.68
C LEU A 31 1.55 -0.84 10.95
N ALA A 32 1.76 -2.11 10.59
CA ALA A 32 0.72 -3.13 10.68
C ALA A 32 0.14 -3.32 12.09
N PRO A 33 0.93 -3.36 13.17
CA PRO A 33 0.37 -3.45 14.54
C PRO A 33 -0.49 -2.23 14.92
N ILE A 34 -0.13 -1.04 14.46
CA ILE A 34 -0.87 0.20 14.74
C ILE A 34 -2.25 0.13 14.08
N LEU A 35 -2.32 -0.25 12.81
CA LEU A 35 -3.58 -0.43 12.07
C LEU A 35 -4.45 -1.52 12.71
N LYS A 36 -3.86 -2.67 13.06
CA LYS A 36 -4.57 -3.75 13.75
C LYS A 36 -5.12 -3.31 15.11
N GLY A 37 -4.40 -2.44 15.81
CA GLY A 37 -4.80 -1.89 17.12
C GLY A 37 -6.11 -1.07 17.05
N VAL A 38 -6.42 -0.46 15.92
CA VAL A 38 -7.70 0.26 15.70
C VAL A 38 -8.74 -0.59 14.95
N GLY A 39 -8.48 -1.89 14.80
CA GLY A 39 -9.44 -2.84 14.22
C GLY A 39 -9.41 -2.94 12.69
N VAL A 40 -8.35 -2.43 12.04
CA VAL A 40 -8.13 -2.56 10.59
C VAL A 40 -7.50 -3.91 10.27
N GLY A 41 -8.07 -4.65 9.32
CA GLY A 41 -7.43 -5.81 8.71
C GLY A 41 -6.28 -5.36 7.81
N VAL A 42 -5.13 -6.05 7.87
CA VAL A 42 -3.93 -5.68 7.10
C VAL A 42 -3.60 -6.76 6.09
N LEU A 43 -3.48 -6.37 4.83
CA LEU A 43 -2.95 -7.18 3.75
C LEU A 43 -1.50 -6.73 3.49
N ASP A 44 -0.56 -7.57 3.87
CA ASP A 44 0.87 -7.35 3.71
C ASP A 44 1.41 -8.29 2.62
N PRO A 45 1.90 -7.78 1.48
CA PRO A 45 2.45 -8.63 0.42
C PRO A 45 3.75 -9.33 0.83
N SER A 46 4.43 -8.90 1.90
CA SER A 46 5.60 -9.59 2.43
C SER A 46 5.28 -10.80 3.32
N ASP A 47 4.03 -10.91 3.79
CA ASP A 47 3.55 -12.00 4.66
C ASP A 47 2.72 -13.05 3.89
N LYS A 48 3.05 -13.29 2.61
CA LYS A 48 2.37 -14.29 1.78
C LYS A 48 2.81 -15.69 2.20
N THR A 49 1.85 -16.55 2.49
CA THR A 49 2.06 -18.00 2.75
C THR A 49 2.33 -18.81 1.46
N THR A 50 2.64 -18.16 0.35
CA THR A 50 2.93 -18.81 -0.92
C THR A 50 4.43 -19.06 -1.10
N ASN A 51 4.78 -20.09 -1.88
CA ASN A 51 6.16 -20.43 -2.26
C ASN A 51 6.93 -19.30 -2.98
N PHE A 52 6.31 -18.14 -3.16
CA PHE A 52 6.82 -16.92 -3.76
C PHE A 52 6.98 -15.80 -2.71
N ALA A 53 7.51 -16.11 -1.54
CA ALA A 53 7.89 -15.07 -0.58
C ALA A 53 9.02 -14.24 -1.20
N ILE A 54 8.68 -13.08 -1.77
CA ILE A 54 9.63 -12.09 -2.34
C ILE A 54 10.60 -11.59 -1.26
N ALA A 55 10.27 -11.81 0.02
CA ALA A 55 11.10 -11.47 1.17
C ALA A 55 12.33 -12.39 1.35
N ASP A 56 12.50 -13.43 0.52
CA ASP A 56 13.71 -14.23 0.52
C ASP A 56 14.77 -13.58 -0.40
N ASP A 57 15.93 -13.27 0.14
CA ASP A 57 17.10 -12.75 -0.61
C ASP A 57 17.44 -13.59 -1.87
N SER A 58 17.00 -14.86 -1.89
CA SER A 58 17.17 -15.76 -3.01
C SER A 58 16.26 -15.45 -4.20
N PHE A 59 15.07 -14.88 -3.98
CA PHE A 59 14.10 -14.62 -5.06
C PHE A 59 14.62 -13.59 -6.08
N GLY A 60 15.12 -12.45 -5.60
CA GLY A 60 15.67 -11.41 -6.46
C GLY A 60 16.87 -11.92 -7.27
N SER A 61 17.74 -12.72 -6.64
CA SER A 61 18.88 -13.36 -7.32
C SER A 61 18.43 -14.38 -8.35
N THR A 62 17.42 -15.20 -8.05
CA THR A 62 16.84 -16.17 -8.98
C THR A 62 16.27 -15.48 -10.22
N VAL A 63 15.45 -14.45 -10.05
CA VAL A 63 14.88 -13.68 -11.17
C VAL A 63 15.97 -13.02 -12.01
N ASN A 64 17.02 -12.47 -11.38
CA ASN A 64 18.13 -11.88 -12.12
C ASN A 64 18.93 -12.94 -12.91
N ASN A 65 19.16 -14.12 -12.36
CA ASN A 65 19.83 -15.22 -13.05
C ASN A 65 19.02 -15.70 -14.27
N LEU A 66 17.72 -15.88 -14.11
CA LEU A 66 16.81 -16.22 -15.22
C LEU A 66 16.85 -15.16 -16.33
N LYS A 67 16.80 -13.87 -15.98
CA LYS A 67 16.92 -12.76 -16.95
C LYS A 67 18.27 -12.81 -17.69
N THR A 68 19.35 -13.03 -16.96
CA THR A 68 20.71 -13.11 -17.54
C THR A 68 20.86 -14.34 -18.44
N GLY A 69 20.21 -15.47 -18.08
CA GLY A 69 20.16 -16.70 -18.85
C GLY A 69 19.26 -16.63 -20.09
N GLY A 70 18.40 -15.61 -20.18
CA GLY A 70 17.43 -15.49 -21.27
C GLY A 70 16.11 -16.25 -21.05
N ASP A 71 15.88 -16.78 -19.86
CA ASP A 71 14.71 -17.58 -19.49
C ASP A 71 13.48 -16.68 -19.18
N PHE A 72 13.14 -15.79 -20.13
CA PHE A 72 12.11 -14.76 -19.96
C PHE A 72 10.70 -15.31 -19.75
N ASP A 73 10.39 -16.50 -20.30
CA ASP A 73 9.06 -17.11 -20.11
C ASP A 73 8.86 -17.58 -18.65
N GLU A 74 9.92 -18.05 -18.01
CA GLU A 74 9.87 -18.41 -16.59
C GLU A 74 9.72 -17.17 -15.70
N VAL A 75 10.52 -16.13 -15.96
CA VAL A 75 10.35 -14.81 -15.29
C VAL A 75 8.93 -14.29 -15.45
N LYS A 76 8.37 -14.33 -16.66
CA LYS A 76 6.99 -13.90 -16.94
C LYS A 76 5.98 -14.70 -16.13
N SER A 77 6.13 -16.03 -16.05
CA SER A 77 5.22 -16.88 -15.27
C SER A 77 5.24 -16.52 -13.80
N MET A 78 6.44 -16.44 -13.20
CA MET A 78 6.62 -16.08 -11.79
C MET A 78 6.03 -14.68 -11.48
N MET A 79 6.34 -13.69 -12.31
CA MET A 79 5.89 -12.31 -12.08
C MET A 79 4.39 -12.13 -12.32
N ARG A 80 3.78 -12.95 -13.21
CA ARG A 80 2.32 -12.93 -13.42
C ARG A 80 1.58 -13.37 -12.16
N ASP A 81 2.03 -14.42 -11.50
CA ASP A 81 1.39 -14.94 -10.30
C ASP A 81 1.49 -13.93 -9.14
N ILE A 82 2.68 -13.32 -8.98
CA ILE A 82 2.89 -12.26 -7.98
C ILE A 82 1.96 -11.08 -8.24
N ALA A 83 1.97 -10.55 -9.47
CA ALA A 83 1.16 -9.41 -9.85
C ALA A 83 -0.34 -9.69 -9.68
N ALA A 84 -0.80 -10.91 -10.02
CA ALA A 84 -2.20 -11.30 -9.84
C ALA A 84 -2.61 -11.30 -8.37
N ILE A 85 -1.75 -11.81 -7.47
CA ILE A 85 -2.02 -11.82 -6.03
C ILE A 85 -2.03 -10.39 -5.47
N ASP A 86 -1.04 -9.58 -5.80
CA ASP A 86 -0.92 -8.21 -5.28
C ASP A 86 -2.08 -7.33 -5.76
N LEU A 87 -2.44 -7.40 -7.04
CA LEU A 87 -3.60 -6.69 -7.56
C LEU A 87 -4.91 -7.19 -6.92
N ARG A 88 -5.01 -8.50 -6.61
CA ARG A 88 -6.17 -9.01 -5.88
C ARG A 88 -6.22 -8.47 -4.45
N MET A 89 -5.08 -8.27 -3.78
CA MET A 89 -5.04 -7.60 -2.47
C MET A 89 -5.50 -6.14 -2.58
N VAL A 90 -5.10 -5.43 -3.64
CA VAL A 90 -5.64 -4.09 -3.93
C VAL A 90 -7.15 -4.13 -4.11
N ASP A 91 -7.68 -5.10 -4.87
CA ASP A 91 -9.12 -5.22 -5.14
C ASP A 91 -9.96 -5.37 -3.87
N ILE A 92 -9.52 -6.21 -2.93
CA ILE A 92 -10.27 -6.49 -1.70
C ILE A 92 -10.00 -5.48 -0.58
N ALA A 93 -8.93 -4.67 -0.69
CA ALA A 93 -8.65 -3.62 0.27
C ALA A 93 -9.68 -2.49 0.18
N HIS A 94 -9.99 -1.88 1.31
CA HIS A 94 -10.84 -0.70 1.39
C HIS A 94 -10.05 0.58 1.13
N PHE A 95 -8.80 0.62 1.58
CA PHE A 95 -7.85 1.70 1.32
C PHE A 95 -6.43 1.14 1.20
N VAL A 96 -5.53 1.95 0.66
CA VAL A 96 -4.14 1.57 0.42
C VAL A 96 -3.22 2.56 1.12
N VAL A 97 -2.24 2.05 1.85
CA VAL A 97 -1.10 2.86 2.33
C VAL A 97 0.11 2.49 1.49
N MET A 98 0.69 3.49 0.83
CA MET A 98 1.90 3.33 0.02
C MET A 98 3.09 3.98 0.72
N TYR A 99 4.10 3.18 1.03
CA TYR A 99 5.41 3.74 1.35
C TYR A 99 6.20 3.95 0.08
N MET A 100 6.56 5.20 -0.19
CA MET A 100 7.28 5.61 -1.39
C MET A 100 8.74 5.88 -1.07
N ASP A 101 9.64 5.21 -1.76
CA ASP A 101 11.08 5.52 -1.79
C ASP A 101 11.49 5.80 -3.25
N ILE A 102 11.65 7.08 -3.60
CA ILE A 102 11.96 7.51 -4.98
C ILE A 102 13.33 7.03 -5.46
N GLY A 103 14.20 6.58 -4.54
CA GLY A 103 15.48 5.95 -4.85
C GLY A 103 15.39 4.46 -5.21
N SER A 104 14.20 3.86 -5.11
CA SER A 104 13.97 2.44 -5.32
C SER A 104 13.18 2.16 -6.60
N HIS A 105 13.24 0.90 -7.08
CA HIS A 105 12.39 0.45 -8.17
C HIS A 105 10.96 0.22 -7.68
N MET A 106 10.01 1.04 -8.15
CA MET A 106 8.64 1.05 -7.68
C MET A 106 7.60 0.71 -8.75
N CYS A 107 7.99 -0.01 -9.82
CA CYS A 107 7.10 -0.29 -10.95
C CYS A 107 5.79 -0.96 -10.51
N GLY A 108 5.86 -2.04 -9.73
CA GLY A 108 4.69 -2.73 -9.17
C GLY A 108 3.87 -1.82 -8.27
N SER A 109 4.53 -1.12 -7.35
CA SER A 109 3.87 -0.22 -6.40
C SER A 109 3.14 0.94 -7.09
N TYR A 110 3.69 1.50 -8.18
CA TYR A 110 2.96 2.49 -8.98
C TYR A 110 1.75 1.89 -9.69
N HIS A 111 1.85 0.66 -10.23
CA HIS A 111 0.71 -0.01 -10.83
C HIS A 111 -0.41 -0.20 -9.81
N GLU A 112 -0.11 -0.72 -8.64
CA GLU A 112 -1.06 -0.92 -7.53
C GLU A 112 -1.71 0.41 -7.09
N ALA A 113 -0.90 1.47 -6.96
CA ALA A 113 -1.37 2.81 -6.62
C ALA A 113 -2.34 3.36 -7.68
N PHE A 114 -2.03 3.25 -8.97
CA PHE A 114 -2.92 3.71 -10.03
C PHE A 114 -4.20 2.90 -10.12
N VAL A 115 -4.14 1.58 -9.91
CA VAL A 115 -5.35 0.74 -9.82
C VAL A 115 -6.23 1.19 -8.66
N SER A 116 -5.66 1.48 -7.47
CA SER A 116 -6.43 1.99 -6.33
C SER A 116 -7.07 3.35 -6.61
N ILE A 117 -6.37 4.26 -7.29
CA ILE A 117 -6.90 5.56 -7.72
C ILE A 117 -8.08 5.38 -8.70
N GLN A 118 -7.94 4.50 -9.70
CA GLN A 118 -8.99 4.19 -10.67
C GLN A 118 -10.24 3.60 -10.00
N GLN A 119 -10.04 2.76 -8.99
CA GLN A 119 -11.11 2.21 -8.16
C GLN A 119 -11.68 3.22 -7.13
N LYS A 120 -11.16 4.45 -7.12
CA LYS A 120 -11.56 5.53 -6.21
C LYS A 120 -11.35 5.20 -4.73
N LYS A 121 -10.47 4.27 -4.43
CA LYS A 121 -10.08 3.95 -3.06
C LYS A 121 -9.18 5.06 -2.50
N PRO A 122 -9.26 5.36 -1.19
CA PRO A 122 -8.27 6.21 -0.55
C PRO A 122 -6.87 5.60 -0.73
N LEU A 123 -5.98 6.36 -1.35
CA LEU A 123 -4.54 6.06 -1.42
C LEU A 123 -3.83 7.08 -0.53
N LEU A 124 -3.12 6.59 0.47
CA LEU A 124 -2.35 7.38 1.42
C LEU A 124 -0.86 7.10 1.17
N ILE A 125 -0.08 8.14 0.88
CA ILE A 125 1.34 8.00 0.53
C ILE A 125 2.20 8.57 1.64
N VAL A 126 3.14 7.79 2.16
CA VAL A 126 4.26 8.28 2.98
C VAL A 126 5.51 8.27 2.11
N CYS A 127 6.04 9.45 1.77
CA CYS A 127 7.26 9.57 0.98
C CYS A 127 8.47 9.67 1.90
N LYS A 128 9.39 8.72 1.76
CA LYS A 128 10.64 8.64 2.56
C LYS A 128 11.48 9.91 2.48
N GLN A 129 11.50 10.56 1.31
CA GLN A 129 12.29 11.76 1.05
C GLN A 129 11.53 13.06 1.32
N GLY A 130 10.31 12.97 1.88
CA GLY A 130 9.43 14.10 2.14
C GLY A 130 8.36 14.27 1.04
N LYS A 131 7.23 14.85 1.43
CA LYS A 131 6.08 15.09 0.55
C LYS A 131 6.42 15.90 -0.69
N GLU A 132 7.34 16.85 -0.58
CA GLU A 132 7.81 17.70 -1.67
C GLU A 132 8.53 16.93 -2.79
N ASN A 133 8.95 15.68 -2.52
CA ASN A 133 9.61 14.81 -3.49
C ASN A 133 8.66 13.79 -4.14
N VAL A 134 7.38 13.84 -3.81
CA VAL A 134 6.37 13.01 -4.49
C VAL A 134 6.31 13.42 -5.98
N PRO A 135 6.28 12.46 -6.93
CA PRO A 135 6.21 12.76 -8.36
C PRO A 135 5.03 13.67 -8.73
N ASN A 136 5.29 14.70 -9.55
CA ASN A 136 4.31 15.72 -9.93
C ASN A 136 3.00 15.15 -10.48
N TRP A 137 3.05 14.01 -11.19
CA TRP A 137 1.88 13.36 -11.75
C TRP A 137 0.85 12.97 -10.68
N LEU A 138 1.31 12.56 -9.49
CA LEU A 138 0.43 12.16 -8.40
C LEU A 138 -0.38 13.34 -7.84
N PHE A 139 0.18 14.56 -7.83
CA PHE A 139 -0.56 15.76 -7.44
C PHE A 139 -1.74 16.07 -8.37
N GLY A 140 -1.69 15.59 -9.62
CA GLY A 140 -2.79 15.77 -10.59
C GLY A 140 -3.92 14.74 -10.48
N VAL A 141 -3.67 13.60 -9.82
CA VAL A 141 -4.61 12.46 -9.83
C VAL A 141 -5.12 12.05 -8.45
N MET A 142 -4.55 12.62 -7.37
CA MET A 142 -5.00 12.38 -6.00
C MET A 142 -4.84 13.63 -5.13
N PRO A 143 -5.59 13.76 -4.01
CA PRO A 143 -5.47 14.89 -3.08
C PRO A 143 -4.08 14.89 -2.41
N HIS A 144 -3.44 16.08 -2.34
CA HIS A 144 -2.17 16.21 -1.65
C HIS A 144 -2.27 16.04 -0.12
N GLU A 145 -3.47 16.15 0.45
CA GLU A 145 -3.79 15.87 1.84
C GLU A 145 -3.59 14.40 2.21
N HIS A 146 -3.55 13.52 1.22
CA HIS A 146 -3.23 12.09 1.37
C HIS A 146 -1.75 11.77 1.17
N MET A 147 -0.89 12.79 1.11
CA MET A 147 0.57 12.65 0.97
C MET A 147 1.25 13.16 2.22
N PHE A 148 2.09 12.36 2.81
CA PHE A 148 2.74 12.59 4.10
C PHE A 148 4.26 12.47 3.97
N SER A 149 5.01 13.20 4.79
CA SER A 149 6.46 13.08 4.92
C SER A 149 6.87 12.02 5.92
N THR A 150 6.00 11.71 6.89
CA THR A 150 6.29 10.78 7.98
C THR A 150 5.11 9.83 8.27
N PHE A 151 5.40 8.72 8.93
CA PHE A 151 4.35 7.83 9.43
C PHE A 151 3.53 8.48 10.56
N ASP A 152 4.12 9.36 11.35
CA ASP A 152 3.41 10.05 12.42
C ASP A 152 2.31 10.97 11.87
N GLU A 153 2.59 11.68 10.75
CA GLU A 153 1.59 12.46 10.03
C GLU A 153 0.45 11.57 9.48
N LEU A 154 0.79 10.43 8.88
CA LEU A 154 -0.20 9.46 8.41
C LEU A 154 -1.06 8.92 9.56
N ILE A 155 -0.45 8.57 10.69
CA ILE A 155 -1.15 8.02 11.86
C ILE A 155 -2.10 9.07 12.45
N SER A 156 -1.64 10.33 12.57
CA SER A 156 -2.50 11.44 13.00
C SER A 156 -3.70 11.61 12.06
N TYR A 157 -3.49 11.59 10.76
CA TYR A 157 -4.58 11.65 9.77
C TYR A 157 -5.57 10.49 9.91
N LEU A 158 -5.07 9.26 10.09
CA LEU A 158 -5.93 8.09 10.29
C LEU A 158 -6.72 8.16 11.62
N ASP A 159 -6.15 8.75 12.65
CA ASP A 159 -6.84 9.00 13.93
C ASP A 159 -7.99 10.00 13.74
N ASP A 160 -7.78 11.05 12.96
CA ASP A 160 -8.82 12.02 12.59
C ASP A 160 -9.95 11.35 11.80
N VAL A 161 -9.62 10.52 10.82
CA VAL A 161 -10.59 9.71 10.06
C VAL A 161 -11.38 8.79 10.99
N ASP A 162 -10.70 8.07 11.87
CA ASP A 162 -11.33 7.10 12.80
C ASP A 162 -12.24 7.78 13.82
N SER A 163 -11.87 8.98 14.26
CA SER A 163 -12.67 9.78 15.20
C SER A 163 -13.88 10.46 14.56
N GLY A 164 -13.87 10.60 13.25
CA GLY A 164 -14.92 11.31 12.53
C GLY A 164 -14.81 12.82 12.60
N TRP A 165 -13.63 13.37 12.85
CA TRP A 165 -13.45 14.81 13.15
C TRP A 165 -13.46 15.70 11.90
N ASP A 166 -13.26 15.14 10.70
CA ASP A 166 -13.12 15.93 9.48
C ASP A 166 -14.12 15.54 8.40
N GLU A 167 -15.24 16.25 8.32
CA GLU A 167 -16.25 16.04 7.28
C GLU A 167 -15.82 16.58 5.90
N GLU A 168 -14.90 17.55 5.83
CA GLU A 168 -14.50 18.19 4.57
C GLU A 168 -13.55 17.34 3.73
N HIS A 169 -12.66 16.56 4.35
CA HIS A 169 -11.68 15.73 3.67
C HIS A 169 -12.20 14.34 3.27
N TYR A 170 -13.42 13.99 3.63
CA TYR A 170 -14.05 12.68 3.40
C TYR A 170 -14.42 12.36 1.95
N ASN A 171 -14.13 13.19 0.97
CA ASN A 171 -14.61 12.95 -0.40
C ASN A 171 -14.23 11.56 -0.97
N ARG A 172 -13.11 11.00 -0.61
CA ARG A 172 -12.74 9.63 -1.00
C ARG A 172 -13.17 8.55 -0.02
N TRP A 173 -13.37 8.91 1.25
CA TRP A 173 -13.92 8.02 2.28
C TRP A 173 -15.45 7.96 2.25
N ARG A 174 -16.13 8.82 1.52
CA ARG A 174 -17.60 8.83 1.35
C ARG A 174 -18.17 7.57 0.69
N PHE A 175 -17.35 6.81 -0.03
CA PHE A 175 -17.77 5.51 -0.56
C PHE A 175 -17.94 4.46 0.54
N PHE A 176 -17.43 4.73 1.73
CA PHE A 176 -17.72 4.02 2.95
C PHE A 176 -18.81 4.79 3.70
N ASP A 177 -20.04 4.68 3.23
CA ASP A 177 -21.18 5.02 4.09
C ASP A 177 -21.27 3.92 5.15
N PHE A 178 -20.44 4.08 6.18
CA PHE A 178 -20.30 3.12 7.25
C PHE A 178 -21.64 2.89 7.96
N GLU A 179 -22.55 3.89 7.98
CA GLU A 179 -23.90 3.73 8.52
C GLU A 179 -24.77 2.82 7.64
N LYS A 180 -24.54 2.77 6.33
CA LYS A 180 -25.25 1.87 5.41
C LYS A 180 -24.63 0.47 5.36
N ILE A 181 -23.33 0.36 5.59
CA ILE A 181 -22.62 -0.94 5.59
C ILE A 181 -22.94 -1.73 6.85
N TYR A 182 -23.26 -1.07 7.97
CA TYR A 182 -23.49 -1.71 9.27
C TYR A 182 -24.97 -1.72 9.71
N LYS A 183 -25.90 -1.42 8.81
CA LYS A 183 -27.33 -1.70 8.95
C LYS A 183 -27.66 -3.02 8.27
#